data_8c9c9705b23b1a80c7c028db327a93b0
#
_entry.id   8c9c9705b23b1a80c7c028db327a93b0
#
_cell.length_a   1.000
_cell.length_b   1.000
_cell.length_c   1.000
_cell.angle_alpha   90.00
_cell.angle_beta   90.00
_cell.angle_gamma   90.00
#
_symmetry.space_group_name_H-M   'P 1'
#
loop_
_entity.id
_entity.type
_entity.pdbx_description
1 polymer ?
#
loop_
_entity_poly.entity_id
_entity_poly.type
_entity_poly.pdbx_seq_one_letter_code
_entity_poly.pdbx_strand_id
1 'polypeptide(L)'
;MNAVITNDSSDSIVADMSLTDWGRKEIAIAETEMPGLMALREKYGEEQPLKGARIAGSLHMTIQTAVLIETLTALGAEVRWASCNIFSTQDHAAAAIAAEGIPVFAFKGESLDEYWDYAHKIFEWHDGGTPNMILDDGGDATLLIELGTKAEKDISVLDNPSSEEEISLFNSIKAKLKEAPEWYSSIRANIKGVTEETTTGVHRLYQMQEAGELVFPAINVNDSVTKSKFDNLYGCRESLVDGIKRATDVMIAGKIAIVLGYGDVGKGCAQSLKGLGATVWVTEIDPICALQAAMEGYRVVNMDDACSEADIFVTATGNFHVITHDHMAAMKNQSIVCNIGHFDNEIDCASLSDYEWENIKPQVDHIIFPDGKRIILLAEGRLVNLGCATGHPSFVMSNSFTNQTLAQIELWAHGDNYGNMVYMLPKHLDEEVARLHLGKIGANLTTLSDYQADYIGVSKDGPYKPSHYRY
;
A
#
# COMPACT_ATOMS: atom_id res chain seq x y z
N MET A 1 -10.30 23.46 -8.71
CA MET A 1 -11.53 22.65 -8.71
C MET A 1 -11.51 21.87 -10.02
N ASN A 2 -11.08 20.62 -9.99
CA ASN A 2 -11.20 19.72 -11.13
C ASN A 2 -12.64 19.25 -11.16
N ALA A 3 -13.30 19.38 -12.32
CA ALA A 3 -14.66 18.90 -12.50
C ALA A 3 -14.65 17.36 -12.45
N VAL A 4 -15.21 16.81 -11.41
CA VAL A 4 -15.48 15.37 -11.32
C VAL A 4 -16.53 15.04 -12.36
N ILE A 5 -16.21 14.19 -13.32
CA ILE A 5 -17.15 13.72 -14.32
C ILE A 5 -17.75 12.40 -13.83
N THR A 6 -18.98 12.48 -13.31
CA THR A 6 -19.81 11.27 -13.21
C THR A 6 -20.27 10.94 -14.61
N ASN A 7 -19.88 9.79 -15.11
CA ASN A 7 -20.44 9.30 -16.37
C ASN A 7 -21.83 8.71 -16.08
N ASP A 8 -22.91 9.37 -16.53
CA ASP A 8 -24.30 8.96 -16.29
C ASP A 8 -24.63 7.53 -16.77
N SER A 9 -23.70 6.89 -17.49
CA SER A 9 -23.84 5.52 -17.99
C SER A 9 -22.90 4.51 -17.32
N SER A 10 -21.94 4.95 -16.49
CA SER A 10 -21.01 4.07 -15.76
C SER A 10 -21.10 4.34 -14.25
N ASP A 11 -21.11 3.28 -13.47
CA ASP A 11 -21.00 3.30 -12.02
C ASP A 11 -19.54 3.58 -11.62
N SER A 12 -19.03 4.77 -11.93
CA SER A 12 -17.65 5.17 -11.64
C SER A 12 -17.55 6.67 -11.37
N ILE A 13 -16.59 7.06 -10.53
CA ILE A 13 -16.22 8.45 -10.26
C ILE A 13 -14.72 8.58 -10.49
N VAL A 14 -14.33 9.27 -11.55
CA VAL A 14 -12.94 9.49 -11.95
C VAL A 14 -12.73 10.95 -12.38
N ALA A 15 -11.50 11.43 -12.36
CA ALA A 15 -11.20 12.83 -12.63
C ALA A 15 -11.53 13.26 -14.07
N ASP A 16 -11.14 12.45 -15.07
CA ASP A 16 -11.24 12.83 -16.49
C ASP A 16 -11.21 11.58 -17.38
N MET A 17 -12.33 11.25 -17.99
CA MET A 17 -12.43 10.13 -18.94
C MET A 17 -11.65 10.33 -20.23
N SER A 18 -11.25 11.56 -20.58
CA SER A 18 -10.43 11.82 -21.77
C SER A 18 -9.00 11.24 -21.65
N LEU A 19 -8.60 10.84 -20.45
CA LEU A 19 -7.30 10.23 -20.16
C LEU A 19 -7.24 8.72 -20.49
N THR A 20 -8.35 8.11 -20.88
CA THR A 20 -8.46 6.66 -21.16
C THR A 20 -7.39 6.13 -22.11
N ASP A 21 -7.19 6.79 -23.25
CA ASP A 21 -6.21 6.35 -24.26
C ASP A 21 -4.77 6.39 -23.72
N TRP A 22 -4.45 7.37 -22.89
CA TRP A 22 -3.16 7.43 -22.23
C TRP A 22 -2.99 6.29 -21.23
N GLY A 23 -4.00 6.08 -20.37
CA GLY A 23 -4.01 4.98 -19.42
C GLY A 23 -3.81 3.62 -20.10
N ARG A 24 -4.53 3.34 -21.18
CA ARG A 24 -4.37 2.08 -21.97
C ARG A 24 -2.94 1.87 -22.46
N LYS A 25 -2.28 2.90 -22.92
CA LYS A 25 -0.89 2.80 -23.41
C LYS A 25 0.09 2.49 -22.28
N GLU A 26 -0.07 3.12 -21.13
CA GLU A 26 0.79 2.84 -19.96
C GLU A 26 0.50 1.47 -19.35
N ILE A 27 -0.77 1.04 -19.28
CA ILE A 27 -1.13 -0.32 -18.87
C ILE A 27 -0.47 -1.36 -19.78
N ALA A 28 -0.48 -1.15 -21.10
CA ALA A 28 0.17 -2.04 -22.03
C ALA A 28 1.70 -2.15 -21.82
N ILE A 29 2.36 -1.05 -21.39
CA ILE A 29 3.77 -1.09 -20.97
C ILE A 29 3.91 -1.89 -19.68
N ALA A 30 3.07 -1.63 -18.69
CA ALA A 30 3.11 -2.31 -17.39
C ALA A 30 2.92 -3.83 -17.54
N GLU A 31 2.00 -4.28 -18.37
CA GLU A 31 1.78 -5.71 -18.67
C GLU A 31 3.06 -6.40 -19.13
N THR A 32 3.91 -5.73 -19.91
CA THR A 32 5.20 -6.30 -20.35
C THR A 32 6.18 -6.50 -19.20
N GLU A 33 6.02 -5.76 -18.11
CA GLU A 33 6.86 -5.79 -16.89
C GLU A 33 6.22 -6.54 -15.72
N MET A 34 5.00 -7.09 -15.90
CA MET A 34 4.25 -7.78 -14.86
C MET A 34 4.01 -9.28 -15.21
N PRO A 35 5.09 -10.05 -15.37
CA PRO A 35 5.02 -11.42 -15.91
C PRO A 35 4.21 -12.37 -15.03
N GLY A 36 4.17 -12.17 -13.70
CA GLY A 36 3.41 -13.01 -12.80
C GLY A 36 1.91 -12.93 -13.08
N LEU A 37 1.37 -11.71 -13.18
CA LEU A 37 -0.06 -11.52 -13.49
C LEU A 37 -0.42 -12.01 -14.89
N MET A 38 0.43 -11.75 -15.88
CA MET A 38 0.19 -12.21 -17.25
C MET A 38 0.20 -13.74 -17.33
N ALA A 39 1.10 -14.40 -16.61
CA ALA A 39 1.13 -15.86 -16.53
C ALA A 39 -0.13 -16.44 -15.82
N LEU A 40 -0.66 -15.75 -14.80
CA LEU A 40 -1.91 -16.18 -14.17
C LEU A 40 -3.11 -16.04 -15.12
N ARG A 41 -3.19 -14.95 -15.92
CA ARG A 41 -4.23 -14.82 -16.95
C ARG A 41 -4.15 -15.96 -17.98
N GLU A 42 -2.94 -16.31 -18.44
CA GLU A 42 -2.73 -17.41 -19.39
C GLU A 42 -3.10 -18.76 -18.76
N LYS A 43 -2.68 -19.01 -17.52
CA LYS A 43 -2.87 -20.30 -16.84
C LYS A 43 -4.33 -20.56 -16.44
N TYR A 44 -5.03 -19.54 -15.94
CA TYR A 44 -6.33 -19.68 -15.29
C TYR A 44 -7.49 -18.96 -15.99
N GLY A 45 -7.24 -18.23 -17.08
CA GLY A 45 -8.28 -17.44 -17.76
C GLY A 45 -9.45 -18.27 -18.30
N GLU A 46 -9.19 -19.49 -18.76
CA GLU A 46 -10.24 -20.41 -19.22
C GLU A 46 -11.02 -21.04 -18.06
N GLU A 47 -10.35 -21.35 -16.94
CA GLU A 47 -10.94 -22.00 -15.76
C GLU A 47 -11.79 -21.05 -14.93
N GLN A 48 -11.44 -19.75 -14.96
CA GLN A 48 -12.08 -18.69 -14.17
C GLN A 48 -12.24 -19.03 -12.68
N PRO A 49 -11.15 -19.27 -11.93
CA PRO A 49 -11.22 -19.73 -10.54
C PRO A 49 -11.91 -18.75 -9.59
N LEU A 50 -12.03 -17.49 -9.97
CA LEU A 50 -12.72 -16.44 -9.21
C LEU A 50 -14.18 -16.21 -9.66
N LYS A 51 -14.74 -17.09 -10.48
CA LYS A 51 -16.12 -16.96 -10.91
C LYS A 51 -17.09 -16.93 -9.72
N GLY A 52 -17.88 -15.86 -9.64
CA GLY A 52 -18.83 -15.60 -8.55
C GLY A 52 -18.20 -14.86 -7.36
N ALA A 53 -16.89 -14.61 -7.36
CA ALA A 53 -16.27 -13.71 -6.42
C ALA A 53 -16.64 -12.26 -6.75
N ARG A 54 -17.11 -11.51 -5.75
CA ARG A 54 -17.36 -10.07 -5.78
C ARG A 54 -16.37 -9.39 -4.86
N ILE A 55 -15.38 -8.75 -5.44
CA ILE A 55 -14.23 -8.18 -4.72
C ILE A 55 -14.44 -6.68 -4.51
N ALA A 56 -14.54 -6.26 -3.25
CA ALA A 56 -14.37 -4.87 -2.86
C ALA A 56 -12.87 -4.59 -2.70
N GLY A 57 -12.29 -3.83 -3.61
CA GLY A 57 -10.88 -3.49 -3.63
C GLY A 57 -10.61 -2.09 -3.12
N SER A 58 -9.71 -1.97 -2.14
CA SER A 58 -9.24 -0.71 -1.57
C SER A 58 -7.71 -0.73 -1.59
N LEU A 59 -7.14 -0.26 -2.69
CA LEU A 59 -5.69 -0.20 -2.90
C LEU A 59 -5.37 0.91 -3.90
N HIS A 60 -4.19 1.52 -3.80
CA HIS A 60 -3.74 2.63 -4.65
C HIS A 60 -4.12 2.43 -6.13
N MET A 61 -4.92 3.34 -6.71
CA MET A 61 -5.38 3.22 -8.09
C MET A 61 -4.29 3.67 -9.08
N THR A 62 -3.28 2.83 -9.25
CA THR A 62 -2.14 3.04 -10.15
C THR A 62 -2.28 2.24 -11.45
N ILE A 63 -1.35 2.46 -12.39
CA ILE A 63 -1.25 1.66 -13.63
C ILE A 63 -1.05 0.18 -13.30
N GLN A 64 -0.25 -0.15 -12.28
CA GLN A 64 -0.01 -1.53 -11.88
C GLN A 64 -1.27 -2.17 -11.28
N THR A 65 -2.04 -1.38 -10.53
CA THR A 65 -3.34 -1.81 -9.98
C THR A 65 -4.37 -2.05 -11.09
N ALA A 66 -4.33 -1.25 -12.16
CA ALA A 66 -5.16 -1.53 -13.33
C ALA A 66 -4.89 -2.92 -13.91
N VAL A 67 -3.61 -3.34 -14.01
CA VAL A 67 -3.26 -4.70 -14.45
C VAL A 67 -3.77 -5.78 -13.48
N LEU A 68 -3.72 -5.51 -12.15
CA LEU A 68 -4.31 -6.41 -11.14
C LEU A 68 -5.82 -6.54 -11.32
N ILE A 69 -6.54 -5.43 -11.42
CA ILE A 69 -8.01 -5.41 -11.59
C ILE A 69 -8.41 -6.22 -12.83
N GLU A 70 -7.77 -5.98 -13.97
CA GLU A 70 -8.03 -6.72 -15.19
C GLU A 70 -7.65 -8.21 -15.08
N THR A 71 -6.65 -8.54 -14.28
CA THR A 71 -6.31 -9.94 -14.01
C THR A 71 -7.40 -10.61 -13.19
N LEU A 72 -7.86 -10.01 -12.09
CA LEU A 72 -8.95 -10.53 -11.29
C LEU A 72 -10.24 -10.72 -12.12
N THR A 73 -10.54 -9.76 -12.99
CA THR A 73 -11.70 -9.83 -13.89
C THR A 73 -11.54 -10.94 -14.94
N ALA A 74 -10.35 -11.08 -15.55
CA ALA A 74 -10.06 -12.17 -16.49
C ALA A 74 -10.18 -13.55 -15.84
N LEU A 75 -9.93 -13.64 -14.53
CA LEU A 75 -10.11 -14.87 -13.75
C LEU A 75 -11.54 -15.08 -13.24
N GLY A 76 -12.49 -14.23 -13.64
CA GLY A 76 -13.92 -14.40 -13.41
C GLY A 76 -14.53 -13.61 -12.26
N ALA A 77 -13.76 -12.75 -11.57
CA ALA A 77 -14.26 -11.90 -10.51
C ALA A 77 -15.08 -10.70 -11.05
N GLU A 78 -16.09 -10.27 -10.30
CA GLU A 78 -16.66 -8.93 -10.39
C GLU A 78 -15.89 -8.04 -9.39
N VAL A 79 -15.49 -6.84 -9.81
CA VAL A 79 -14.62 -5.97 -9.02
C VAL A 79 -15.19 -4.57 -8.92
N ARG A 80 -15.11 -3.94 -7.75
CA ARG A 80 -15.36 -2.51 -7.52
C ARG A 80 -14.16 -1.95 -6.76
N TRP A 81 -13.66 -0.78 -7.14
CA TRP A 81 -12.36 -0.31 -6.67
C TRP A 81 -12.38 1.13 -6.19
N ALA A 82 -11.74 1.38 -5.05
CA ALA A 82 -11.37 2.71 -4.56
C ALA A 82 -9.87 2.77 -4.23
N SER A 83 -9.32 3.97 -4.19
CA SER A 83 -7.95 4.16 -3.70
C SER A 83 -7.90 4.07 -2.17
N CYS A 84 -6.79 3.62 -1.63
CA CYS A 84 -6.51 3.62 -0.18
C CYS A 84 -5.74 4.85 0.29
N ASN A 85 -5.59 5.88 -0.56
CA ASN A 85 -4.90 7.12 -0.24
C ASN A 85 -5.33 8.25 -1.17
N ILE A 86 -5.61 9.42 -0.62
CA ILE A 86 -6.15 10.57 -1.34
C ILE A 86 -5.23 11.18 -2.43
N PHE A 87 -3.92 10.88 -2.41
CA PHE A 87 -2.95 11.43 -3.37
C PHE A 87 -2.31 10.39 -4.29
N SER A 88 -2.63 9.10 -4.13
CA SER A 88 -1.92 8.03 -4.84
C SER A 88 -2.52 7.64 -6.19
N THR A 89 -3.74 8.06 -6.49
CA THR A 89 -4.40 7.73 -7.75
C THR A 89 -3.67 8.31 -8.96
N GLN A 90 -3.51 7.50 -9.99
CA GLN A 90 -3.14 7.91 -11.33
C GLN A 90 -4.44 8.03 -12.15
N ASP A 91 -4.89 9.26 -12.41
CA ASP A 91 -6.21 9.53 -13.00
C ASP A 91 -6.41 8.86 -14.36
N HIS A 92 -5.36 8.70 -15.16
CA HIS A 92 -5.39 8.00 -16.43
C HIS A 92 -5.55 6.47 -16.26
N ALA A 93 -5.06 5.89 -15.14
CA ALA A 93 -5.30 4.49 -14.82
C ALA A 93 -6.77 4.27 -14.44
N ALA A 94 -7.32 5.14 -13.57
CA ALA A 94 -8.72 5.10 -13.17
C ALA A 94 -9.66 5.25 -14.38
N ALA A 95 -9.38 6.21 -15.28
CA ALA A 95 -10.14 6.43 -16.50
C ALA A 95 -10.11 5.20 -17.44
N ALA A 96 -8.95 4.56 -17.58
CA ALA A 96 -8.81 3.38 -18.45
C ALA A 96 -9.66 2.20 -17.95
N ILE A 97 -9.66 1.93 -16.65
CA ILE A 97 -10.44 0.84 -16.04
C ILE A 97 -11.94 1.16 -16.06
N ALA A 98 -12.33 2.39 -15.75
CA ALA A 98 -13.73 2.82 -15.83
C ALA A 98 -14.30 2.71 -17.26
N ALA A 99 -13.49 2.95 -18.29
CA ALA A 99 -13.87 2.82 -19.69
C ALA A 99 -14.18 1.35 -20.11
N GLU A 100 -13.57 0.38 -19.44
CA GLU A 100 -13.88 -1.06 -19.63
C GLU A 100 -15.15 -1.50 -18.87
N GLY A 101 -15.83 -0.56 -18.20
CA GLY A 101 -17.07 -0.84 -17.44
C GLY A 101 -16.83 -1.44 -16.07
N ILE A 102 -15.60 -1.42 -15.56
CA ILE A 102 -15.27 -1.85 -14.19
C ILE A 102 -15.42 -0.63 -13.27
N PRO A 103 -16.26 -0.70 -12.21
CA PRO A 103 -16.49 0.42 -11.32
C PRO A 103 -15.24 0.87 -10.55
N VAL A 104 -14.85 2.14 -10.74
CA VAL A 104 -13.73 2.79 -10.05
C VAL A 104 -14.20 4.10 -9.42
N PHE A 105 -13.86 4.30 -8.17
CA PHE A 105 -14.17 5.49 -7.39
C PHE A 105 -12.86 6.05 -6.84
N ALA A 106 -12.13 6.80 -7.65
CA ALA A 106 -10.84 7.36 -7.26
C ALA A 106 -10.39 8.49 -8.19
N PHE A 107 -9.83 9.54 -7.63
CA PHE A 107 -9.06 10.53 -8.35
C PHE A 107 -7.97 11.14 -7.46
N LYS A 108 -6.93 11.69 -8.05
CA LYS A 108 -5.82 12.29 -7.29
C LYS A 108 -6.25 13.60 -6.66
N GLY A 109 -6.16 13.69 -5.34
CA GLY A 109 -6.50 14.89 -4.57
C GLY A 109 -7.97 14.92 -4.13
N GLU A 110 -8.60 13.76 -4.00
CA GLU A 110 -9.90 13.62 -3.33
C GLU A 110 -9.79 14.09 -1.87
N SER A 111 -10.87 14.64 -1.33
CA SER A 111 -10.97 15.01 0.08
C SER A 111 -11.17 13.78 0.97
N LEU A 112 -10.96 13.91 2.28
CA LEU A 112 -11.23 12.82 3.23
C LEU A 112 -12.70 12.38 3.23
N ASP A 113 -13.63 13.29 3.00
CA ASP A 113 -15.06 12.96 2.91
C ASP A 113 -15.38 12.16 1.64
N GLU A 114 -14.77 12.53 0.49
CA GLU A 114 -14.87 11.77 -0.76
C GLU A 114 -14.22 10.40 -0.63
N TYR A 115 -13.06 10.31 0.01
CA TYR A 115 -12.37 9.05 0.28
C TYR A 115 -13.27 8.04 1.01
N TRP A 116 -13.91 8.45 2.10
CA TRP A 116 -14.80 7.55 2.86
C TRP A 116 -16.13 7.29 2.15
N ASP A 117 -16.64 8.22 1.33
CA ASP A 117 -17.79 7.95 0.43
C ASP A 117 -17.43 6.89 -0.61
N TYR A 118 -16.24 6.97 -1.21
CA TYR A 118 -15.76 6.00 -2.20
C TYR A 118 -15.47 4.63 -1.57
N ALA A 119 -14.96 4.61 -0.35
CA ALA A 119 -14.83 3.37 0.43
C ALA A 119 -16.19 2.70 0.70
N HIS A 120 -17.29 3.44 0.84
CA HIS A 120 -18.64 2.85 0.90
C HIS A 120 -19.08 2.30 -0.46
N LYS A 121 -18.80 3.03 -1.56
CA LYS A 121 -19.25 2.66 -2.92
C LYS A 121 -18.69 1.34 -3.41
N ILE A 122 -17.52 0.90 -2.97
CA ILE A 122 -17.00 -0.43 -3.35
C ILE A 122 -17.80 -1.59 -2.75
N PHE A 123 -18.60 -1.33 -1.71
CA PHE A 123 -19.50 -2.32 -1.10
C PHE A 123 -20.92 -2.30 -1.67
N GLU A 124 -21.24 -1.39 -2.60
CA GLU A 124 -22.56 -1.22 -3.18
C GLU A 124 -22.62 -1.82 -4.60
N TRP A 125 -23.45 -2.83 -4.82
CA TRP A 125 -23.69 -3.43 -6.14
C TRP A 125 -25.03 -3.01 -6.73
N HIS A 126 -25.09 -2.73 -8.03
CA HIS A 126 -26.31 -2.28 -8.71
C HIS A 126 -27.50 -3.24 -8.62
N ASP A 127 -27.23 -4.54 -8.54
CA ASP A 127 -28.27 -5.57 -8.41
C ASP A 127 -28.78 -5.72 -6.97
N GLY A 128 -28.36 -4.86 -6.05
CA GLY A 128 -28.66 -4.94 -4.63
C GLY A 128 -27.90 -6.05 -3.91
N GLY A 129 -26.93 -6.68 -4.58
CA GLY A 129 -26.01 -7.63 -3.98
C GLY A 129 -24.94 -6.96 -3.15
N THR A 130 -24.08 -7.77 -2.55
CA THR A 130 -22.96 -7.33 -1.70
C THR A 130 -21.66 -7.99 -2.16
N PRO A 131 -20.48 -7.43 -1.82
CA PRO A 131 -19.22 -8.16 -2.00
C PRO A 131 -19.18 -9.39 -1.10
N ASN A 132 -18.35 -10.31 -1.48
CA ASN A 132 -18.08 -11.52 -0.69
C ASN A 132 -16.58 -11.73 -0.45
N MET A 133 -15.73 -10.85 -0.99
CA MET A 133 -14.29 -10.80 -0.78
C MET A 133 -13.84 -9.35 -0.63
N ILE A 134 -12.78 -9.14 0.17
CA ILE A 134 -12.10 -7.85 0.30
C ILE A 134 -10.65 -8.02 -0.15
N LEU A 135 -10.14 -7.06 -0.92
CA LEU A 135 -8.72 -6.87 -1.17
C LEU A 135 -8.36 -5.49 -0.63
N ASP A 136 -7.57 -5.46 0.42
CA ASP A 136 -7.31 -4.25 1.22
C ASP A 136 -5.82 -3.89 1.25
N ASP A 137 -5.55 -2.61 1.45
CA ASP A 137 -4.21 -2.04 1.63
C ASP A 137 -4.28 -0.94 2.71
N GLY A 138 -3.81 -1.28 3.90
CA GLY A 138 -3.92 -0.45 5.11
C GLY A 138 -5.09 -0.81 6.00
N GLY A 139 -5.99 -1.69 5.54
CA GLY A 139 -7.10 -2.21 6.32
C GLY A 139 -8.28 -1.27 6.47
N ASP A 140 -8.40 -0.21 5.65
CA ASP A 140 -9.46 0.79 5.80
C ASP A 140 -10.82 0.27 5.34
N ALA A 141 -10.89 -0.53 4.28
CA ALA A 141 -12.15 -1.18 3.85
C ALA A 141 -12.64 -2.17 4.91
N THR A 142 -11.73 -2.94 5.50
CA THR A 142 -12.05 -3.86 6.61
C THR A 142 -12.49 -3.10 7.86
N LEU A 143 -11.75 -2.03 8.22
CA LEU A 143 -12.08 -1.16 9.35
C LEU A 143 -13.49 -0.55 9.21
N LEU A 144 -13.84 -0.05 8.02
CA LEU A 144 -15.13 0.55 7.74
C LEU A 144 -16.28 -0.42 8.07
N ILE A 145 -16.18 -1.66 7.61
CA ILE A 145 -17.21 -2.69 7.84
C ILE A 145 -17.28 -3.10 9.32
N GLU A 146 -16.12 -3.30 9.96
CA GLU A 146 -16.08 -3.72 11.37
C GLU A 146 -16.52 -2.61 12.31
N LEU A 147 -16.06 -1.37 12.12
CA LEU A 147 -16.45 -0.23 12.94
C LEU A 147 -17.93 0.12 12.73
N GLY A 148 -18.40 0.09 11.48
CA GLY A 148 -19.81 0.29 11.16
C GLY A 148 -20.70 -0.74 11.84
N THR A 149 -20.32 -2.03 11.82
CA THR A 149 -21.05 -3.10 12.51
C THR A 149 -21.07 -2.92 14.05
N LYS A 150 -20.01 -2.37 14.63
CA LYS A 150 -20.00 -2.01 16.06
C LYS A 150 -20.94 -0.84 16.33
N ALA A 151 -20.91 0.17 15.48
CA ALA A 151 -21.74 1.36 15.60
C ALA A 151 -23.24 1.08 15.43
N GLU A 152 -23.63 0.05 14.68
CA GLU A 152 -25.01 -0.45 14.63
C GLU A 152 -25.53 -0.90 16.01
N LYS A 153 -24.65 -1.43 16.85
CA LYS A 153 -24.99 -1.90 18.20
C LYS A 153 -24.87 -0.82 19.26
N ASP A 154 -23.84 0.01 19.11
CA ASP A 154 -23.52 1.10 20.02
C ASP A 154 -22.88 2.27 19.27
N ILE A 155 -23.71 3.28 18.98
CA ILE A 155 -23.27 4.48 18.26
C ILE A 155 -22.17 5.27 18.99
N SER A 156 -22.03 5.10 20.31
CA SER A 156 -21.08 5.84 21.13
C SER A 156 -19.61 5.50 20.79
N VAL A 157 -19.35 4.39 20.08
CA VAL A 157 -18.01 4.07 19.56
C VAL A 157 -17.47 5.14 18.59
N LEU A 158 -18.35 6.02 18.09
CA LEU A 158 -18.03 7.10 17.15
C LEU A 158 -18.02 8.51 17.82
N ASP A 159 -17.91 8.60 19.14
CA ASP A 159 -18.08 9.91 19.84
C ASP A 159 -16.77 10.69 20.01
N ASN A 160 -15.61 10.05 19.98
CA ASN A 160 -14.34 10.69 20.32
C ASN A 160 -13.29 10.48 19.23
N PRO A 161 -13.42 11.11 18.04
CA PRO A 161 -12.40 11.03 16.99
C PRO A 161 -11.11 11.69 17.46
N SER A 162 -9.97 11.10 17.12
CA SER A 162 -8.62 11.56 17.51
C SER A 162 -7.89 12.30 16.37
N SER A 163 -8.43 12.27 15.15
CA SER A 163 -7.84 12.88 13.95
C SER A 163 -8.91 13.41 13.00
N GLU A 164 -8.53 14.24 12.03
CA GLU A 164 -9.42 14.72 10.97
C GLU A 164 -9.96 13.56 10.13
N GLU A 165 -9.14 12.55 9.88
CA GLU A 165 -9.52 11.35 9.16
C GLU A 165 -10.60 10.55 9.92
N GLU A 166 -10.45 10.37 11.24
CA GLU A 166 -11.48 9.74 12.07
C GLU A 166 -12.77 10.58 12.15
N ILE A 167 -12.68 11.92 12.13
CA ILE A 167 -13.87 12.78 12.07
C ILE A 167 -14.67 12.48 10.80
N SER A 168 -14.01 12.43 9.65
CA SER A 168 -14.67 12.15 8.37
C SER A 168 -15.24 10.73 8.33
N LEU A 169 -14.46 9.71 8.74
CA LEU A 169 -14.92 8.32 8.85
C LEU A 169 -16.16 8.20 9.74
N PHE A 170 -16.13 8.77 10.95
CA PHE A 170 -17.24 8.66 11.90
C PHE A 170 -18.49 9.36 11.38
N ASN A 171 -18.34 10.51 10.71
CA ASN A 171 -19.45 11.21 10.08
C ASN A 171 -20.07 10.40 8.93
N SER A 172 -19.25 9.77 8.09
CA SER A 172 -19.71 8.93 6.98
C SER A 172 -20.47 7.70 7.49
N ILE A 173 -19.97 7.02 8.53
CA ILE A 173 -20.67 5.90 9.17
C ILE A 173 -21.99 6.37 9.78
N LYS A 174 -22.00 7.48 10.53
CA LYS A 174 -23.25 8.05 11.11
C LYS A 174 -24.28 8.41 10.04
N ALA A 175 -23.85 8.90 8.88
CA ALA A 175 -24.74 9.19 7.76
C ALA A 175 -25.34 7.92 7.19
N LYS A 176 -24.51 6.89 6.93
CA LYS A 176 -24.96 5.61 6.38
C LYS A 176 -25.94 4.88 7.30
N LEU A 177 -25.70 4.89 8.61
CA LEU A 177 -26.59 4.27 9.60
C LEU A 177 -27.98 4.92 9.67
N LYS A 178 -28.09 6.22 9.34
CA LYS A 178 -29.41 6.90 9.26
C LYS A 178 -30.21 6.42 8.05
N GLU A 179 -29.54 6.08 6.95
CA GLU A 179 -30.19 5.63 5.70
C GLU A 179 -30.50 4.13 5.78
N ALA A 180 -29.58 3.33 6.28
CA ALA A 180 -29.64 1.88 6.31
C ALA A 180 -29.02 1.32 7.63
N PRO A 181 -29.83 1.17 8.69
CA PRO A 181 -29.34 0.84 10.04
C PRO A 181 -28.62 -0.51 10.20
N GLU A 182 -28.82 -1.46 9.28
CA GLU A 182 -28.21 -2.81 9.31
C GLU A 182 -27.29 -3.05 8.09
N TRP A 183 -26.83 -1.99 7.45
CA TRP A 183 -26.07 -2.09 6.19
C TRP A 183 -24.72 -2.80 6.37
N TYR A 184 -23.96 -2.42 7.39
CA TYR A 184 -22.63 -2.99 7.65
C TYR A 184 -22.68 -4.46 8.05
N SER A 185 -23.57 -4.81 8.97
CA SER A 185 -23.74 -6.20 9.40
C SER A 185 -24.26 -7.10 8.27
N SER A 186 -25.08 -6.58 7.37
CA SER A 186 -25.57 -7.31 6.20
C SER A 186 -24.44 -7.62 5.21
N ILE A 187 -23.51 -6.69 4.98
CA ILE A 187 -22.33 -6.89 4.14
C ILE A 187 -21.36 -7.86 4.82
N ARG A 188 -21.04 -7.59 6.09
CA ARG A 188 -20.12 -8.39 6.91
C ARG A 188 -20.49 -9.87 6.89
N ALA A 189 -21.76 -10.20 6.94
CA ALA A 189 -22.27 -11.57 6.92
C ALA A 189 -21.95 -12.34 5.62
N ASN A 190 -21.67 -11.64 4.53
CA ASN A 190 -21.38 -12.22 3.22
C ASN A 190 -19.89 -12.32 2.90
N ILE A 191 -19.03 -11.61 3.64
CA ILE A 191 -17.58 -11.63 3.41
C ILE A 191 -17.00 -12.99 3.80
N LYS A 192 -16.33 -13.63 2.85
CA LYS A 192 -15.65 -14.93 3.01
C LYS A 192 -14.18 -14.80 3.41
N GLY A 193 -13.59 -13.64 3.17
CA GLY A 193 -12.21 -13.37 3.55
C GLY A 193 -11.67 -12.05 3.01
N VAL A 194 -10.53 -11.66 3.57
CA VAL A 194 -9.75 -10.49 3.19
C VAL A 194 -8.31 -10.86 2.89
N THR A 195 -7.72 -10.19 1.89
CA THR A 195 -6.28 -10.22 1.65
C THR A 195 -5.71 -8.82 1.89
N GLU A 196 -4.63 -8.73 2.67
CA GLU A 196 -4.06 -7.45 3.10
C GLU A 196 -2.65 -7.27 2.55
N GLU A 197 -2.43 -6.10 1.90
CA GLU A 197 -1.20 -5.77 1.18
C GLU A 197 -0.09 -5.25 2.07
N THR A 198 -0.39 -4.47 3.12
CA THR A 198 0.62 -3.69 3.81
C THR A 198 0.75 -3.99 5.30
N THR A 199 1.94 -3.71 5.85
CA THR A 199 2.28 -3.96 7.27
C THR A 199 1.26 -3.36 8.23
N THR A 200 0.76 -2.16 7.96
CA THR A 200 -0.17 -1.46 8.86
C THR A 200 -1.54 -2.13 8.92
N GLY A 201 -2.08 -2.53 7.75
CA GLY A 201 -3.33 -3.26 7.70
C GLY A 201 -3.20 -4.65 8.34
N VAL A 202 -2.09 -5.35 8.12
CA VAL A 202 -1.79 -6.62 8.80
C VAL A 202 -1.77 -6.45 10.31
N HIS A 203 -1.17 -5.36 10.82
CA HIS A 203 -1.17 -5.08 12.25
C HIS A 203 -2.59 -4.89 12.81
N ARG A 204 -3.45 -4.15 12.09
CA ARG A 204 -4.87 -4.00 12.44
C ARG A 204 -5.60 -5.34 12.47
N LEU A 205 -5.36 -6.22 11.49
CA LEU A 205 -5.97 -7.55 11.44
C LEU A 205 -5.55 -8.42 12.64
N TYR A 206 -4.28 -8.39 13.04
CA TYR A 206 -3.82 -9.07 14.25
C TYR A 206 -4.45 -8.50 15.51
N GLN A 207 -4.60 -7.19 15.63
CA GLN A 207 -5.31 -6.56 16.76
C GLN A 207 -6.77 -7.00 16.83
N MET A 208 -7.48 -7.04 15.68
CA MET A 208 -8.85 -7.55 15.60
C MET A 208 -8.92 -9.04 16.01
N GLN A 209 -7.96 -9.86 15.58
CA GLN A 209 -7.88 -11.26 15.96
C GLN A 209 -7.67 -11.44 17.48
N GLU A 210 -6.74 -10.70 18.08
CA GLU A 210 -6.47 -10.75 19.51
C GLU A 210 -7.66 -10.28 20.34
N ALA A 211 -8.41 -9.29 19.86
CA ALA A 211 -9.66 -8.84 20.46
C ALA A 211 -10.85 -9.80 20.26
N GLY A 212 -10.69 -10.83 19.40
CA GLY A 212 -11.80 -11.74 19.04
C GLY A 212 -12.85 -11.09 18.15
N GLU A 213 -12.49 -10.06 17.42
CA GLU A 213 -13.36 -9.24 16.57
C GLU A 213 -13.27 -9.60 15.09
N LEU A 214 -12.18 -10.25 14.65
CA LEU A 214 -12.04 -10.74 13.28
C LEU A 214 -13.01 -11.89 13.03
N VAL A 215 -13.92 -11.74 12.07
CA VAL A 215 -15.05 -12.68 11.84
C VAL A 215 -15.00 -13.42 10.51
N PHE A 216 -13.95 -13.22 9.76
CA PHE A 216 -13.64 -13.95 8.53
C PHE A 216 -12.13 -14.20 8.45
N PRO A 217 -11.68 -15.18 7.66
CA PRO A 217 -10.26 -15.44 7.49
C PRO A 217 -9.58 -14.27 6.77
N ALA A 218 -8.33 -14.01 7.15
CA ALA A 218 -7.48 -13.02 6.51
C ALA A 218 -6.17 -13.66 6.04
N ILE A 219 -5.72 -13.34 4.81
CA ILE A 219 -4.37 -13.67 4.35
C ILE A 219 -3.50 -12.41 4.40
N ASN A 220 -2.45 -12.50 5.20
CA ASN A 220 -1.36 -11.53 5.25
C ASN A 220 -0.46 -11.74 4.02
N VAL A 221 -0.69 -10.94 2.99
CA VAL A 221 0.13 -10.94 1.77
C VAL A 221 1.44 -10.18 2.01
N ASN A 222 1.43 -9.13 2.85
CA ASN A 222 2.62 -8.32 3.13
C ASN A 222 3.83 -9.16 3.54
N ASP A 223 3.63 -10.19 4.39
CA ASP A 223 4.72 -10.99 4.91
C ASP A 223 5.07 -12.21 4.04
N SER A 224 4.43 -12.39 2.89
CA SER A 224 4.96 -13.28 1.84
C SER A 224 6.37 -12.83 1.49
N VAL A 225 7.31 -13.77 1.33
CA VAL A 225 8.70 -13.40 1.09
C VAL A 225 8.87 -12.67 -0.23
N THR A 226 8.15 -13.11 -1.28
CA THR A 226 8.15 -12.45 -2.58
C THR A 226 7.42 -11.10 -2.59
N LYS A 227 6.77 -10.71 -1.47
CA LYS A 227 6.23 -9.35 -1.26
C LYS A 227 7.18 -8.54 -0.37
N SER A 228 7.38 -8.91 0.88
CA SER A 228 8.11 -8.09 1.86
C SER A 228 9.58 -7.87 1.49
N LYS A 229 10.25 -8.89 0.94
CA LYS A 229 11.66 -8.81 0.54
C LYS A 229 11.86 -8.26 -0.88
N PHE A 230 10.78 -7.98 -1.60
CA PHE A 230 10.80 -7.42 -2.95
C PHE A 230 10.16 -6.03 -2.99
N ASP A 231 8.87 -5.91 -2.77
CA ASP A 231 8.13 -4.65 -2.76
C ASP A 231 8.67 -3.68 -1.71
N ASN A 232 8.64 -4.06 -0.43
CA ASN A 232 9.07 -3.17 0.64
C ASN A 232 10.56 -2.78 0.52
N LEU A 233 11.40 -3.68 0.01
CA LEU A 233 12.84 -3.44 -0.14
C LEU A 233 13.17 -2.79 -1.48
N TYR A 234 12.94 -3.49 -2.59
CA TYR A 234 13.35 -3.03 -3.93
C TYR A 234 12.43 -1.94 -4.46
N GLY A 235 11.13 -2.00 -4.16
CA GLY A 235 10.18 -0.97 -4.53
C GLY A 235 10.53 0.38 -3.90
N CYS A 236 10.75 0.40 -2.58
CA CYS A 236 11.16 1.62 -1.88
C CYS A 236 12.57 2.10 -2.29
N ARG A 237 13.47 1.17 -2.63
CA ARG A 237 14.81 1.52 -3.13
C ARG A 237 14.76 2.36 -4.40
N GLU A 238 13.82 2.08 -5.31
CA GLU A 238 13.67 2.86 -6.54
C GLU A 238 12.76 4.08 -6.35
N SER A 239 11.61 3.89 -5.71
CA SER A 239 10.57 4.91 -5.66
C SER A 239 10.85 6.08 -4.72
N LEU A 240 11.63 5.88 -3.62
CA LEU A 240 12.00 6.99 -2.74
C LEU A 240 12.74 8.08 -3.47
N VAL A 241 13.83 7.71 -4.14
CA VAL A 241 14.68 8.68 -4.84
C VAL A 241 13.99 9.30 -6.04
N ASP A 242 13.08 8.57 -6.70
CA ASP A 242 12.22 9.10 -7.75
C ASP A 242 11.30 10.20 -7.19
N GLY A 243 10.63 9.94 -6.06
CA GLY A 243 9.78 10.93 -5.38
C GLY A 243 10.54 12.19 -4.98
N ILE A 244 11.67 12.06 -4.31
CA ILE A 244 12.51 13.21 -3.89
C ILE A 244 12.97 14.01 -5.10
N LYS A 245 13.45 13.35 -6.16
CA LYS A 245 13.99 14.02 -7.36
C LYS A 245 12.91 14.72 -8.16
N ARG A 246 11.75 14.11 -8.37
CA ARG A 246 10.61 14.76 -9.04
C ARG A 246 10.07 15.96 -8.23
N ALA A 247 10.03 15.81 -6.91
CA ALA A 247 9.59 16.88 -6.02
C ALA A 247 10.52 18.09 -6.05
N THR A 248 11.83 17.89 -5.97
CA THR A 248 12.78 18.93 -5.61
C THR A 248 13.87 19.19 -6.65
N ASP A 249 14.09 18.24 -7.57
CA ASP A 249 15.21 18.24 -8.54
C ASP A 249 16.60 18.41 -7.90
N VAL A 250 16.72 18.05 -6.60
CA VAL A 250 17.99 18.20 -5.88
C VAL A 250 18.96 17.07 -6.22
N MET A 251 20.25 17.39 -6.15
CA MET A 251 21.30 16.39 -6.22
C MET A 251 21.40 15.66 -4.88
N ILE A 252 21.30 14.34 -4.89
CA ILE A 252 21.41 13.49 -3.68
C ILE A 252 22.88 13.36 -3.22
N ALA A 253 23.80 13.24 -4.16
CA ALA A 253 25.23 13.10 -3.84
C ALA A 253 25.75 14.28 -2.99
N GLY A 254 26.57 13.94 -2.00
CA GLY A 254 27.20 14.90 -1.08
C GLY A 254 26.29 15.39 0.04
N LYS A 255 25.04 14.95 0.12
CA LYS A 255 24.12 15.25 1.23
C LYS A 255 24.24 14.23 2.34
N ILE A 256 23.93 14.64 3.56
CA ILE A 256 23.68 13.74 4.68
C ILE A 256 22.19 13.42 4.70
N ALA A 257 21.86 12.15 4.64
CA ALA A 257 20.47 11.68 4.71
C ALA A 257 20.29 10.79 5.96
N ILE A 258 19.24 11.05 6.73
CA ILE A 258 18.82 10.18 7.84
C ILE A 258 17.61 9.39 7.38
N VAL A 259 17.71 8.06 7.47
CA VAL A 259 16.60 7.13 7.30
C VAL A 259 16.18 6.67 8.69
N LEU A 260 14.93 7.00 9.06
CA LEU A 260 14.35 6.62 10.34
C LEU A 260 13.65 5.28 10.19
N GLY A 261 14.23 4.23 10.78
CA GLY A 261 13.83 2.83 10.63
C GLY A 261 14.72 2.06 9.66
N TYR A 262 15.07 0.80 10.00
CA TYR A 262 15.89 -0.09 9.17
C TYR A 262 15.27 -1.48 9.00
N GLY A 263 13.92 -1.52 8.89
CA GLY A 263 13.17 -2.64 8.35
C GLY A 263 13.38 -2.77 6.84
N ASP A 264 12.58 -3.57 6.15
CA ASP A 264 12.74 -3.78 4.70
C ASP A 264 12.64 -2.47 3.90
N VAL A 265 11.69 -1.61 4.23
CA VAL A 265 11.53 -0.27 3.63
C VAL A 265 12.78 0.59 3.85
N GLY A 266 13.20 0.73 5.11
CA GLY A 266 14.36 1.56 5.46
C GLY A 266 15.66 1.06 4.84
N LYS A 267 15.85 -0.27 4.72
CA LYS A 267 16.98 -0.89 4.01
C LYS A 267 17.03 -0.46 2.54
N GLY A 268 15.89 -0.54 1.84
CA GLY A 268 15.79 -0.10 0.46
C GLY A 268 16.12 1.38 0.29
N CYS A 269 15.55 2.22 1.14
CA CYS A 269 15.79 3.67 1.15
C CYS A 269 17.27 4.01 1.40
N ALA A 270 17.87 3.41 2.41
CA ALA A 270 19.28 3.62 2.73
C ALA A 270 20.21 3.20 1.59
N GLN A 271 19.93 2.07 0.94
CA GLN A 271 20.71 1.57 -0.19
C GLN A 271 20.66 2.52 -1.40
N SER A 272 19.47 3.04 -1.75
CA SER A 272 19.33 3.93 -2.91
C SER A 272 20.02 5.28 -2.67
N LEU A 273 19.82 5.88 -1.50
CA LEU A 273 20.47 7.13 -1.13
C LEU A 273 22.00 7.00 -1.12
N LYS A 274 22.53 5.92 -0.52
CA LYS A 274 23.97 5.59 -0.55
C LYS A 274 24.47 5.35 -1.97
N GLY A 275 23.69 4.62 -2.79
CA GLY A 275 24.00 4.34 -4.19
C GLY A 275 24.11 5.60 -5.05
N LEU A 276 23.36 6.65 -4.73
CA LEU A 276 23.44 7.97 -5.36
C LEU A 276 24.47 8.92 -4.74
N GLY A 277 25.28 8.44 -3.76
CA GLY A 277 26.39 9.19 -3.19
C GLY A 277 26.04 10.04 -1.97
N ALA A 278 24.92 9.82 -1.31
CA ALA A 278 24.66 10.40 0.01
C ALA A 278 25.49 9.73 1.11
N THR A 279 25.79 10.49 2.16
CA THR A 279 26.24 9.94 3.45
C THR A 279 24.98 9.57 4.24
N VAL A 280 24.70 8.28 4.38
CA VAL A 280 23.47 7.81 5.01
C VAL A 280 23.69 7.46 6.46
N TRP A 281 22.86 7.98 7.34
CA TRP A 281 22.72 7.61 8.74
C TRP A 281 21.36 6.95 8.96
N VAL A 282 21.26 6.15 9.99
CA VAL A 282 20.04 5.39 10.31
C VAL A 282 19.67 5.59 11.77
N THR A 283 18.38 5.76 12.06
CA THR A 283 17.86 5.62 13.42
C THR A 283 17.08 4.30 13.53
N GLU A 284 17.20 3.60 14.66
CA GLU A 284 16.55 2.31 14.83
C GLU A 284 16.37 1.97 16.32
N ILE A 285 15.26 1.32 16.65
CA ILE A 285 14.93 0.86 18.00
C ILE A 285 15.21 -0.64 18.19
N ASP A 286 15.15 -1.43 17.11
CA ASP A 286 15.45 -2.86 17.14
C ASP A 286 16.98 -3.06 17.10
N PRO A 287 17.57 -3.68 18.14
CA PRO A 287 19.02 -3.88 18.20
C PRO A 287 19.54 -4.80 17.08
N ILE A 288 18.71 -5.69 16.54
CA ILE A 288 19.10 -6.55 15.41
C ILE A 288 19.17 -5.73 14.13
N CYS A 289 18.17 -4.93 13.83
CA CYS A 289 18.18 -4.04 12.67
C CYS A 289 19.27 -2.98 12.77
N ALA A 290 19.49 -2.40 13.96
CA ALA A 290 20.59 -1.46 14.21
C ALA A 290 21.97 -2.11 13.96
N LEU A 291 22.16 -3.34 14.41
CA LEU A 291 23.40 -4.09 14.16
C LEU A 291 23.60 -4.38 12.67
N GLN A 292 22.52 -4.76 11.95
CA GLN A 292 22.58 -4.95 10.50
C GLN A 292 22.98 -3.64 9.80
N ALA A 293 22.37 -2.51 10.16
CA ALA A 293 22.73 -1.21 9.59
C ALA A 293 24.20 -0.87 9.80
N ALA A 294 24.74 -1.11 11.01
CA ALA A 294 26.14 -0.90 11.32
C ALA A 294 27.07 -1.82 10.50
N MET A 295 26.71 -3.10 10.30
CA MET A 295 27.46 -4.04 9.45
C MET A 295 27.48 -3.63 7.98
N GLU A 296 26.41 -3.02 7.48
CA GLU A 296 26.32 -2.45 6.12
C GLU A 296 27.07 -1.12 5.97
N GLY A 297 27.70 -0.64 7.06
CA GLY A 297 28.53 0.56 7.08
C GLY A 297 27.74 1.86 7.19
N TYR A 298 26.52 1.82 7.71
CA TYR A 298 25.76 3.01 8.09
C TYR A 298 26.11 3.45 9.52
N ARG A 299 26.15 4.75 9.75
CA ARG A 299 26.19 5.30 11.10
C ARG A 299 24.81 5.20 11.72
N VAL A 300 24.66 4.47 12.82
CA VAL A 300 23.44 4.43 13.61
C VAL A 300 23.48 5.58 14.62
N VAL A 301 22.45 6.41 14.63
CA VAL A 301 22.37 7.67 15.39
C VAL A 301 21.05 7.78 16.14
N ASN A 302 21.00 8.71 17.10
CA ASN A 302 19.77 9.20 17.70
C ASN A 302 19.33 10.45 16.95
N MET A 303 18.01 10.62 16.75
CA MET A 303 17.46 11.77 16.02
C MET A 303 17.76 13.10 16.72
N ASP A 304 17.63 13.15 18.06
CA ASP A 304 17.90 14.35 18.86
C ASP A 304 19.33 14.90 18.66
N ASP A 305 20.31 14.00 18.49
CA ASP A 305 21.71 14.36 18.31
C ASP A 305 22.06 14.71 16.85
N ALA A 306 21.29 14.20 15.88
CA ALA A 306 21.68 14.21 14.47
C ALA A 306 20.86 15.16 13.60
N CYS A 307 19.66 15.59 14.02
CA CYS A 307 18.73 16.33 13.17
C CYS A 307 19.29 17.67 12.66
N SER A 308 20.21 18.31 13.39
CA SER A 308 20.84 19.57 12.97
C SER A 308 21.93 19.40 11.90
N GLU A 309 22.37 18.16 11.62
CA GLU A 309 23.48 17.89 10.71
C GLU A 309 23.01 17.37 9.32
N ALA A 310 21.77 16.87 9.19
CA ALA A 310 21.32 16.24 7.98
C ALA A 310 20.59 17.21 7.02
N ASP A 311 20.52 16.81 5.76
CA ASP A 311 19.92 17.57 4.67
C ASP A 311 18.60 16.92 4.20
N ILE A 312 18.49 15.59 4.36
CA ILE A 312 17.32 14.80 3.95
C ILE A 312 16.89 13.89 5.09
N PHE A 313 15.61 13.86 5.38
CA PHE A 313 15.00 13.03 6.41
C PHE A 313 13.90 12.18 5.78
N VAL A 314 13.98 10.85 5.99
CA VAL A 314 13.04 9.88 5.44
C VAL A 314 12.52 9.00 6.56
N THR A 315 11.22 9.06 6.85
CA THR A 315 10.59 8.17 7.84
C THR A 315 10.11 6.87 7.20
N ALA A 316 10.34 5.75 7.86
CA ALA A 316 10.07 4.40 7.39
C ALA A 316 9.85 3.42 8.56
N THR A 317 9.23 3.89 9.65
CA THR A 317 9.11 3.13 10.91
C THR A 317 7.74 2.49 11.11
N GLY A 318 6.68 3.01 10.47
CA GLY A 318 5.31 2.67 10.77
C GLY A 318 4.86 3.08 12.19
N ASN A 319 5.60 4.00 12.83
CA ASN A 319 5.36 4.47 14.18
C ASN A 319 4.74 5.89 14.17
N PHE A 320 4.64 6.52 15.31
CA PHE A 320 3.99 7.80 15.52
C PHE A 320 4.99 8.87 15.94
N HIS A 321 4.94 10.06 15.32
CA HIS A 321 5.74 11.27 15.65
C HIS A 321 7.24 11.00 15.85
N VAL A 322 7.85 10.20 14.95
CA VAL A 322 9.30 9.95 14.99
C VAL A 322 10.11 11.19 14.57
N ILE A 323 9.50 12.10 13.81
CA ILE A 323 9.97 13.47 13.59
C ILE A 323 8.99 14.41 14.30
N THR A 324 9.45 15.04 15.38
CA THR A 324 8.68 15.99 16.19
C THR A 324 8.88 17.42 15.72
N HIS A 325 8.08 18.35 16.25
CA HIS A 325 8.27 19.79 16.07
C HIS A 325 9.70 20.24 16.40
N ASP A 326 10.26 19.79 17.53
CA ASP A 326 11.58 20.22 18.00
C ASP A 326 12.68 19.73 17.05
N HIS A 327 12.54 18.52 16.50
CA HIS A 327 13.44 18.03 15.45
C HIS A 327 13.40 18.95 14.22
N MET A 328 12.20 19.29 13.73
CA MET A 328 12.04 20.17 12.56
C MET A 328 12.54 21.59 12.83
N ALA A 329 12.35 22.10 14.04
CA ALA A 329 12.89 23.38 14.47
C ALA A 329 14.43 23.40 14.50
N ALA A 330 15.07 22.28 14.82
CA ALA A 330 16.54 22.14 14.86
C ALA A 330 17.18 21.83 13.50
N MET A 331 16.42 21.41 12.48
CA MET A 331 16.94 21.11 11.14
C MET A 331 17.58 22.28 10.45
N LYS A 332 18.46 22.01 9.49
CA LYS A 332 19.04 23.05 8.62
C LYS A 332 17.99 23.77 7.80
N ASN A 333 18.29 24.98 7.40
CA ASN A 333 17.50 25.66 6.37
C ASN A 333 17.52 24.87 5.06
N GLN A 334 16.35 24.70 4.44
CA GLN A 334 16.13 23.92 3.21
C GLN A 334 16.34 22.40 3.39
N SER A 335 16.26 21.87 4.61
CA SER A 335 16.19 20.41 4.81
C SER A 335 14.92 19.85 4.17
N ILE A 336 15.06 18.68 3.55
CA ILE A 336 13.96 17.94 2.93
C ILE A 336 13.45 16.91 3.94
N VAL A 337 12.14 16.94 4.21
CA VAL A 337 11.46 16.04 5.13
C VAL A 337 10.39 15.28 4.36
N CYS A 338 10.44 13.96 4.38
CA CYS A 338 9.48 13.11 3.69
C CYS A 338 9.25 11.79 4.43
N ASN A 339 8.10 11.19 4.16
CA ASN A 339 7.69 9.90 4.66
C ASN A 339 7.52 8.90 3.51
N ILE A 340 7.88 7.65 3.74
CA ILE A 340 7.62 6.53 2.84
C ILE A 340 6.87 5.39 3.56
N GLY A 341 6.54 5.58 4.84
CA GLY A 341 5.61 4.73 5.57
C GLY A 341 4.17 4.92 5.11
N HIS A 342 3.32 3.95 5.36
CA HIS A 342 1.95 3.94 4.83
C HIS A 342 1.10 5.13 5.29
N PHE A 343 1.18 5.50 6.58
CA PHE A 343 0.42 6.61 7.16
C PHE A 343 1.24 7.89 7.31
N ASP A 344 0.54 9.01 7.42
CA ASP A 344 1.09 10.37 7.53
C ASP A 344 1.48 10.80 8.94
N ASN A 345 1.34 9.93 9.94
CA ASN A 345 1.54 10.23 11.35
C ASN A 345 2.97 10.06 11.87
N GLU A 346 3.92 9.65 11.02
CA GLU A 346 5.33 9.54 11.42
C GLU A 346 5.98 10.92 11.61
N ILE A 347 5.51 11.92 10.87
CA ILE A 347 5.95 13.32 10.97
C ILE A 347 4.83 14.10 11.66
N ASP A 348 5.18 14.84 12.72
CA ASP A 348 4.23 15.69 13.46
C ASP A 348 3.83 16.94 12.66
N CYS A 349 3.12 16.74 11.53
CA CYS A 349 2.65 17.82 10.68
C CYS A 349 1.61 18.70 11.39
N ALA A 350 0.83 18.17 12.33
CA ALA A 350 -0.15 18.91 13.08
C ALA A 350 0.48 20.06 13.89
N SER A 351 1.68 19.86 14.41
CA SER A 351 2.44 20.90 15.13
C SER A 351 2.87 22.09 14.27
N LEU A 352 2.76 21.96 12.94
CA LEU A 352 3.10 22.99 11.96
C LEU A 352 1.88 23.80 11.48
N SER A 353 0.68 23.56 12.01
CA SER A 353 -0.58 24.19 11.60
C SER A 353 -0.56 25.73 11.74
N ASP A 354 0.15 26.25 12.75
CA ASP A 354 0.26 27.68 13.01
C ASP A 354 1.39 28.37 12.21
N TYR A 355 2.15 27.58 11.41
CA TYR A 355 3.24 28.10 10.58
C TYR A 355 2.74 28.54 9.21
N GLU A 356 3.50 29.39 8.53
CA GLU A 356 3.23 29.75 7.14
C GLU A 356 3.65 28.59 6.23
N TRP A 357 2.69 28.11 5.42
CA TRP A 357 2.90 27.11 4.37
C TRP A 357 2.92 27.80 3.01
N GLU A 358 4.09 27.79 2.37
CA GLU A 358 4.26 28.30 1.01
C GLU A 358 4.25 27.12 0.03
N ASN A 359 3.13 26.90 -0.67
CA ASN A 359 3.07 25.85 -1.68
C ASN A 359 3.92 26.22 -2.89
N ILE A 360 4.91 25.41 -3.19
CA ILE A 360 5.84 25.61 -4.32
C ILE A 360 5.26 25.00 -5.60
N LYS A 361 4.73 23.80 -5.49
CA LYS A 361 4.01 23.04 -6.51
C LYS A 361 3.24 21.91 -5.82
N PRO A 362 2.33 21.20 -6.50
CA PRO A 362 1.59 20.11 -5.89
C PRO A 362 2.51 19.17 -5.12
N GLN A 363 2.16 18.88 -3.85
CA GLN A 363 2.87 17.98 -2.93
C GLN A 363 4.27 18.46 -2.49
N VAL A 364 4.59 19.76 -2.65
CA VAL A 364 5.87 20.33 -2.23
C VAL A 364 5.62 21.67 -1.55
N ASP A 365 5.87 21.73 -0.26
CA ASP A 365 5.60 22.88 0.57
C ASP A 365 6.85 23.36 1.33
N HIS A 366 7.06 24.67 1.38
CA HIS A 366 7.94 25.27 2.37
C HIS A 366 7.16 25.52 3.66
N ILE A 367 7.68 25.06 4.76
CA ILE A 367 7.23 25.45 6.11
C ILE A 367 8.19 26.54 6.59
N ILE A 368 7.64 27.74 6.84
CA ILE A 368 8.43 28.93 7.19
C ILE A 368 8.40 29.11 8.72
N PHE A 369 9.57 28.98 9.34
CA PHE A 369 9.74 29.16 10.78
C PHE A 369 9.86 30.66 11.16
N PRO A 370 9.57 31.05 12.42
CA PRO A 370 9.61 32.46 12.85
C PRO A 370 10.96 33.17 12.68
N ASP A 371 12.06 32.42 12.66
CA ASP A 371 13.41 32.91 12.43
C ASP A 371 13.75 33.11 10.94
N GLY A 372 12.82 32.81 10.05
CA GLY A 372 12.97 32.84 8.60
C GLY A 372 13.57 31.58 7.97
N LYS A 373 13.93 30.58 8.79
CA LYS A 373 14.33 29.26 8.31
C LYS A 373 13.16 28.59 7.60
N ARG A 374 13.45 27.79 6.56
CA ARG A 374 12.47 27.00 5.83
C ARG A 374 12.90 25.55 5.78
N ILE A 375 11.95 24.64 5.90
CA ILE A 375 12.12 23.23 5.55
C ILE A 375 11.22 22.90 4.36
N ILE A 376 11.58 21.88 3.58
CA ILE A 376 10.81 21.39 2.44
C ILE A 376 10.07 20.14 2.90
N LEU A 377 8.76 20.24 3.08
CA LEU A 377 7.91 19.10 3.43
C LEU A 377 7.31 18.51 2.15
N LEU A 378 7.45 17.21 1.95
CA LEU A 378 6.95 16.52 0.77
C LEU A 378 5.68 15.75 1.09
N ALA A 379 4.72 15.81 0.17
CA ALA A 379 3.43 15.13 0.22
C ALA A 379 2.67 15.34 1.54
N GLU A 380 2.85 16.49 2.19
CA GLU A 380 2.23 16.81 3.49
C GLU A 380 2.47 15.73 4.57
N GLY A 381 3.63 15.05 4.53
CA GLY A 381 3.97 13.94 5.42
C GLY A 381 3.42 12.58 4.99
N ARG A 382 2.66 12.50 3.90
CA ARG A 382 2.16 11.24 3.32
C ARG A 382 3.22 10.55 2.46
N LEU A 383 2.87 9.43 1.83
CA LEU A 383 3.74 8.63 0.97
C LEU A 383 4.39 9.47 -0.14
N VAL A 384 5.67 9.77 -0.01
CA VAL A 384 6.43 10.61 -0.97
C VAL A 384 6.52 9.99 -2.36
N ASN A 385 6.65 8.66 -2.43
CA ASN A 385 6.78 7.94 -3.70
C ASN A 385 5.49 7.94 -4.54
N LEU A 386 4.33 8.03 -3.93
CA LEU A 386 3.03 8.10 -4.59
C LEU A 386 2.53 9.55 -4.70
N GLY A 387 2.75 10.37 -3.68
CA GLY A 387 2.38 11.78 -3.68
C GLY A 387 3.18 12.58 -4.70
N CYS A 388 4.49 12.43 -4.71
CA CYS A 388 5.41 13.20 -5.57
C CYS A 388 5.84 12.46 -6.85
N ALA A 389 5.57 11.15 -6.97
CA ALA A 389 5.93 10.34 -8.13
C ALA A 389 4.80 9.35 -8.50
N THR A 390 5.14 8.19 -9.01
CA THR A 390 4.20 7.18 -9.53
C THR A 390 4.21 5.86 -8.77
N GLY A 391 4.88 5.82 -7.62
CA GLY A 391 4.98 4.63 -6.78
C GLY A 391 6.04 3.63 -7.24
N HIS A 392 5.83 2.37 -6.89
CA HIS A 392 6.76 1.29 -7.16
C HIS A 392 6.73 0.84 -8.62
N PRO A 393 7.87 0.38 -9.18
CA PRO A 393 7.93 -0.08 -10.57
C PRO A 393 7.12 -1.36 -10.81
N SER A 394 6.66 -1.53 -12.04
CA SER A 394 5.73 -2.60 -12.43
C SER A 394 6.23 -4.01 -12.11
N PHE A 395 7.52 -4.29 -12.31
CA PHE A 395 8.07 -5.63 -12.05
C PHE A 395 7.96 -6.03 -10.58
N VAL A 396 8.23 -5.12 -9.63
CA VAL A 396 8.12 -5.41 -8.21
C VAL A 396 6.66 -5.51 -7.77
N MET A 397 5.78 -4.66 -8.32
CA MET A 397 4.34 -4.77 -8.07
C MET A 397 3.73 -6.03 -8.67
N SER A 398 4.31 -6.59 -9.74
CA SER A 398 3.91 -7.90 -10.23
C SER A 398 4.10 -8.99 -9.17
N ASN A 399 5.16 -8.95 -8.37
CA ASN A 399 5.34 -9.91 -7.26
C ASN A 399 4.21 -9.77 -6.23
N SER A 400 3.94 -8.56 -5.74
CA SER A 400 2.90 -8.28 -4.75
C SER A 400 1.52 -8.69 -5.26
N PHE A 401 1.17 -8.28 -6.48
CA PHE A 401 -0.16 -8.50 -7.04
C PHE A 401 -0.38 -9.94 -7.51
N THR A 402 0.67 -10.68 -7.85
CA THR A 402 0.59 -12.13 -8.04
C THR A 402 0.29 -12.84 -6.73
N ASN A 403 0.92 -12.42 -5.62
CA ASN A 403 0.56 -12.89 -4.27
C ASN A 403 -0.91 -12.58 -3.94
N GLN A 404 -1.38 -11.35 -4.18
CA GLN A 404 -2.78 -10.96 -3.96
C GLN A 404 -3.74 -11.84 -4.75
N THR A 405 -3.49 -12.01 -6.04
CA THR A 405 -4.35 -12.82 -6.92
C THR A 405 -4.42 -14.28 -6.44
N LEU A 406 -3.27 -14.88 -6.10
CA LEU A 406 -3.23 -16.25 -5.56
C LEU A 406 -3.90 -16.35 -4.19
N ALA A 407 -3.76 -15.34 -3.33
CA ALA A 407 -4.43 -15.30 -2.03
C ALA A 407 -5.97 -15.19 -2.17
N GLN A 408 -6.45 -14.37 -3.12
CA GLN A 408 -7.88 -14.30 -3.44
C GLN A 408 -8.42 -15.64 -3.95
N ILE A 409 -7.68 -16.31 -4.84
CA ILE A 409 -8.06 -17.66 -5.33
C ILE A 409 -8.08 -18.65 -4.18
N GLU A 410 -7.07 -18.65 -3.31
CA GLU A 410 -6.97 -19.56 -2.18
C GLU A 410 -8.14 -19.40 -1.20
N LEU A 411 -8.45 -18.17 -0.79
CA LEU A 411 -9.60 -17.90 0.09
C LEU A 411 -10.93 -18.21 -0.58
N TRP A 412 -11.09 -17.90 -1.87
CA TRP A 412 -12.33 -18.16 -2.59
C TRP A 412 -12.60 -19.65 -2.75
N ALA A 413 -11.57 -20.42 -3.16
CA ALA A 413 -11.70 -21.85 -3.44
C ALA A 413 -11.65 -22.73 -2.18
N HIS A 414 -10.89 -22.33 -1.16
CA HIS A 414 -10.58 -23.14 0.00
C HIS A 414 -10.91 -22.47 1.34
N GLY A 415 -11.72 -21.41 1.33
CA GLY A 415 -12.07 -20.61 2.52
C GLY A 415 -12.58 -21.44 3.70
N ASP A 416 -13.26 -22.54 3.44
CA ASP A 416 -13.74 -23.46 4.48
C ASP A 416 -12.61 -24.14 5.31
N ASN A 417 -11.37 -24.10 4.81
CA ASN A 417 -10.20 -24.63 5.52
C ASN A 417 -9.60 -23.62 6.50
N TYR A 418 -10.07 -22.38 6.49
CA TYR A 418 -9.54 -21.26 7.27
C TYR A 418 -10.56 -20.83 8.33
N GLY A 419 -10.11 -20.71 9.58
CA GLY A 419 -10.91 -20.05 10.63
C GLY A 419 -10.77 -18.52 10.58
N ASN A 420 -11.47 -17.84 11.48
CA ASN A 420 -11.42 -16.38 11.60
C ASN A 420 -10.10 -15.92 12.25
N MET A 421 -9.02 -16.05 11.52
CA MET A 421 -7.65 -15.76 11.94
C MET A 421 -6.85 -15.17 10.78
N VAL A 422 -5.70 -14.57 11.09
CA VAL A 422 -4.73 -14.13 10.12
C VAL A 422 -3.79 -15.26 9.74
N TYR A 423 -3.67 -15.54 8.47
CA TYR A 423 -2.84 -16.60 7.89
C TYR A 423 -1.79 -16.03 6.96
N MET A 424 -0.66 -16.73 6.86
CA MET A 424 0.33 -16.48 5.80
C MET A 424 -0.10 -17.20 4.52
N LEU A 425 0.25 -16.62 3.37
CA LEU A 425 0.10 -17.34 2.10
C LEU A 425 0.90 -18.65 2.15
N PRO A 426 0.32 -19.79 1.72
CA PRO A 426 1.03 -21.07 1.68
C PRO A 426 2.38 -20.97 0.96
N LYS A 427 3.44 -21.56 1.54
CA LYS A 427 4.83 -21.40 1.06
C LYS A 427 5.02 -21.80 -0.41
N HIS A 428 4.30 -22.83 -0.88
CA HIS A 428 4.38 -23.25 -2.29
C HIS A 428 3.83 -22.18 -3.25
N LEU A 429 2.85 -21.37 -2.84
CA LEU A 429 2.33 -20.25 -3.64
C LEU A 429 3.32 -19.07 -3.66
N ASP A 430 3.97 -18.78 -2.52
CA ASP A 430 5.04 -17.77 -2.46
C ASP A 430 6.23 -18.13 -3.39
N GLU A 431 6.62 -19.44 -3.43
CA GLU A 431 7.61 -19.93 -4.39
C GLU A 431 7.11 -19.89 -5.85
N GLU A 432 5.84 -20.14 -6.10
CA GLU A 432 5.23 -20.04 -7.44
C GLU A 432 5.33 -18.60 -7.96
N VAL A 433 5.04 -17.60 -7.12
CA VAL A 433 5.24 -16.19 -7.47
C VAL A 433 6.66 -15.96 -7.99
N ALA A 434 7.68 -16.40 -7.24
CA ALA A 434 9.06 -16.24 -7.68
C ALA A 434 9.33 -16.94 -9.04
N ARG A 435 8.84 -18.17 -9.23
CA ARG A 435 9.03 -18.93 -10.48
C ARG A 435 8.47 -18.20 -11.69
N LEU A 436 7.28 -17.60 -11.56
CA LEU A 436 6.62 -16.88 -12.65
C LEU A 436 7.40 -15.64 -13.11
N HIS A 437 8.30 -15.11 -12.26
CA HIS A 437 9.10 -13.90 -12.57
C HIS A 437 10.48 -14.21 -13.14
N LEU A 438 11.05 -15.40 -12.85
CA LEU A 438 12.44 -15.73 -13.23
C LEU A 438 12.70 -15.70 -14.73
N GLY A 439 11.74 -16.17 -15.54
CA GLY A 439 11.87 -16.19 -17.00
C GLY A 439 12.05 -14.79 -17.60
N LYS A 440 11.36 -13.79 -17.09
CA LYS A 440 11.42 -12.39 -17.56
C LYS A 440 12.82 -11.80 -17.41
N ILE A 441 13.53 -12.16 -16.37
CA ILE A 441 14.88 -11.65 -16.08
C ILE A 441 15.99 -12.61 -16.56
N GLY A 442 15.64 -13.68 -17.29
CA GLY A 442 16.60 -14.64 -17.83
C GLY A 442 17.29 -15.51 -16.78
N ALA A 443 16.70 -15.65 -15.58
CA ALA A 443 17.25 -16.46 -14.51
C ALA A 443 16.89 -17.95 -14.69
N ASN A 444 17.88 -18.82 -14.58
CA ASN A 444 17.72 -20.27 -14.72
C ASN A 444 18.01 -20.96 -13.40
N LEU A 445 17.02 -21.67 -12.86
CA LEU A 445 17.17 -22.45 -11.64
C LEU A 445 18.00 -23.71 -11.87
N THR A 446 18.84 -24.05 -10.89
CA THR A 446 19.47 -25.36 -10.81
C THR A 446 18.43 -26.41 -10.45
N THR A 447 18.40 -27.52 -11.16
CA THR A 447 17.52 -28.65 -10.85
C THR A 447 18.23 -29.65 -9.94
N LEU A 448 17.58 -30.04 -8.84
CA LEU A 448 18.09 -31.07 -7.94
C LEU A 448 18.02 -32.46 -8.61
N SER A 449 19.06 -33.27 -8.42
CA SER A 449 18.97 -34.72 -8.63
C SER A 449 18.19 -35.37 -7.49
N ASP A 450 17.68 -36.61 -7.67
CA ASP A 450 16.98 -37.33 -6.60
C ASP A 450 17.87 -37.49 -5.37
N TYR A 451 19.14 -37.83 -5.57
CA TYR A 451 20.12 -37.94 -4.50
C TYR A 451 20.33 -36.65 -3.71
N GLN A 452 20.34 -35.50 -4.40
CA GLN A 452 20.48 -34.20 -3.72
C GLN A 452 19.22 -33.83 -2.96
N ALA A 453 18.05 -34.07 -3.52
CA ALA A 453 16.77 -33.82 -2.87
C ALA A 453 16.61 -34.68 -1.60
N ASP A 454 16.91 -35.98 -1.69
CA ASP A 454 16.92 -36.91 -0.56
C ASP A 454 17.92 -36.50 0.52
N TYR A 455 19.14 -36.08 0.12
CA TYR A 455 20.19 -35.68 1.08
C TYR A 455 19.77 -34.46 1.93
N ILE A 456 19.11 -33.49 1.35
CA ILE A 456 18.65 -32.27 2.06
C ILE A 456 17.21 -32.39 2.57
N GLY A 457 16.51 -33.48 2.28
CA GLY A 457 15.17 -33.76 2.79
C GLY A 457 14.06 -32.86 2.22
N VAL A 458 14.17 -32.47 0.95
CA VAL A 458 13.15 -31.63 0.28
C VAL A 458 12.63 -32.32 -0.99
N SER A 459 11.43 -31.91 -1.45
CA SER A 459 10.95 -32.27 -2.78
C SER A 459 11.80 -31.61 -3.87
N LYS A 460 11.95 -32.25 -5.05
CA LYS A 460 12.59 -31.65 -6.21
C LYS A 460 11.94 -30.35 -6.66
N ASP A 461 10.63 -30.26 -6.45
CA ASP A 461 9.80 -29.14 -6.94
C ASP A 461 9.50 -28.11 -5.84
N GLY A 462 10.07 -28.34 -4.65
CA GLY A 462 9.84 -27.47 -3.50
C GLY A 462 8.65 -27.91 -2.61
N PRO A 463 8.29 -27.15 -1.59
CA PRO A 463 9.00 -25.98 -1.12
C PRO A 463 10.39 -26.32 -0.56
N TYR A 464 11.39 -25.47 -0.86
CA TYR A 464 12.79 -25.71 -0.47
C TYR A 464 13.12 -25.26 0.96
N LYS A 465 12.26 -24.49 1.57
CA LYS A 465 12.41 -23.99 2.95
C LYS A 465 11.14 -24.27 3.75
N PRO A 466 11.23 -24.49 5.06
CA PRO A 466 10.06 -24.65 5.92
C PRO A 466 9.22 -23.36 5.97
N SER A 467 7.94 -23.48 6.31
CA SER A 467 6.95 -22.38 6.30
C SER A 467 7.35 -21.16 7.16
N HIS A 468 8.10 -21.40 8.24
CA HIS A 468 8.57 -20.33 9.14
C HIS A 468 9.82 -19.59 8.67
N TYR A 469 10.49 -20.07 7.61
CA TYR A 469 11.71 -19.45 7.13
C TYR A 469 11.41 -18.12 6.42
N ARG A 470 12.14 -17.08 6.81
CA ARG A 470 12.08 -15.71 6.26
C ARG A 470 13.44 -15.29 5.75
N TYR A 471 13.71 -15.38 4.50
CA TYR A 471 14.96 -15.13 3.78
C TYR A 471 15.74 -13.90 4.28
#